data_7408c2355a0cc30fa1340df07e0840b3
#
_entry.id   7408c2355a0cc30fa1340df07e0840b3
#
_cell.length_a   1.000
_cell.length_b   1.000
_cell.length_c   1.000
_cell.angle_alpha   90.00
_cell.angle_beta   90.00
_cell.angle_gamma   90.00
#
_symmetry.space_group_name_H-M   'P 1'
#
loop_
_entity.id
_entity.type
_entity.pdbx_description
1 polymer ?
#
loop_
_entity_poly.entity_id
_entity_poly.type
_entity_poly.pdbx_seq_one_letter_code
_entity_poly.pdbx_strand_id
1 'polypeptide(L)'
;MSDRDAYDWAATTAAAAPPAGGRETNTRPGGAGRVLSQTETLHAKEQIDRLLAELGRAILGQRELLELVAISLLARGHLLLEGLPGLGKTELIKSLSKLLGLSFRRVQFTPDLLPGDIIGSPILEDVGGRRQLVFHPGPIFANLVLADEINRASPKTQSALLEAMQERRVTVLGETHPLPLPFYVLATQNPIELEGTYPLPEAQLDRFMFKINVPGVSSDTLQEIITTRKQGEPPELTQVLSGAELGELFQNCDAVHLPAAVANYIARLVSATHPGRPEAPDEVRKFVKFGASPRAAISLAGTSRAAALVQGKPNVGFDEVRRVAKSVLGHRLILDYAARLEGWDTSKLVDHLLAIVPEIPGTLPEDLKV
;
A
#
# COMPACT_ATOMS: atom_id res chain seq x y z
N MET A 1 -2.35 -38.75 6.80
CA MET A 1 -1.14 -38.29 7.53
C MET A 1 -1.52 -36.89 8.03
N SER A 2 -1.47 -36.76 9.34
CA SER A 2 -2.22 -35.81 10.17
C SER A 2 -1.74 -34.38 10.06
N ASP A 3 -2.68 -33.51 9.66
CA ASP A 3 -2.61 -32.06 9.76
C ASP A 3 -2.90 -31.67 11.22
N ARG A 4 -1.85 -31.37 12.00
CA ARG A 4 -1.95 -30.81 13.35
C ARG A 4 -0.92 -29.72 13.52
N ASP A 5 -1.20 -28.59 12.89
CA ASP A 5 -0.65 -27.29 13.30
C ASP A 5 -1.80 -26.29 13.42
N ALA A 6 -2.69 -26.55 14.40
CA ALA A 6 -3.65 -25.56 14.87
C ALA A 6 -2.85 -24.54 15.69
N TYR A 7 -2.61 -23.38 15.09
CA TYR A 7 -1.97 -22.23 15.72
C TYR A 7 -2.85 -21.77 16.89
N ASP A 8 -2.38 -21.93 18.12
CA ASP A 8 -3.07 -21.49 19.34
C ASP A 8 -2.97 -19.95 19.46
N TRP A 9 -3.96 -19.26 18.89
CA TRP A 9 -4.06 -17.80 18.94
C TRP A 9 -4.37 -17.27 20.36
N ALA A 10 -4.97 -18.10 21.23
CA ALA A 10 -5.29 -17.72 22.61
C ALA A 10 -4.04 -17.48 23.47
N ALA A 11 -2.93 -18.11 23.14
CA ALA A 11 -1.66 -17.93 23.86
C ALA A 11 -0.96 -16.59 23.52
N THR A 12 -1.27 -15.96 22.39
CA THR A 12 -0.64 -14.69 21.96
C THR A 12 -1.38 -13.46 22.47
N THR A 13 -2.62 -13.59 22.97
CA THR A 13 -3.43 -12.49 23.52
C THR A 13 -3.30 -12.32 25.03
N ALA A 14 -2.55 -13.17 25.74
CA ALA A 14 -2.39 -13.11 27.20
C ALA A 14 -1.33 -12.11 27.69
N ALA A 15 -0.80 -11.22 26.86
CA ALA A 15 0.11 -10.16 27.30
C ALA A 15 -0.62 -8.81 27.34
N ALA A 16 -0.98 -8.40 28.59
CA ALA A 16 -1.34 -7.05 29.01
C ALA A 16 -2.72 -6.51 28.59
N ALA A 17 -3.75 -6.81 29.40
CA ALA A 17 -4.89 -5.92 29.56
C ALA A 17 -4.43 -4.68 30.36
N PRO A 18 -4.69 -3.44 29.90
CA PRO A 18 -4.44 -2.25 30.72
C PRO A 18 -5.52 -2.10 31.81
N PRO A 19 -5.19 -1.50 32.98
CA PRO A 19 -6.12 -1.32 34.07
C PRO A 19 -7.24 -0.34 33.70
N ALA A 20 -8.46 -0.64 34.11
CA ALA A 20 -9.62 0.23 33.98
C ALA A 20 -9.45 1.47 34.86
N GLY A 21 -9.67 2.64 34.31
CA GLY A 21 -9.89 3.87 35.07
C GLY A 21 -8.99 5.04 34.68
N GLY A 22 -9.53 5.96 33.89
CA GLY A 22 -8.95 7.28 33.64
C GLY A 22 -9.41 7.82 32.28
N ARG A 23 -10.34 8.80 32.29
CA ARG A 23 -10.60 9.65 31.13
C ARG A 23 -9.34 10.46 30.86
N GLU A 24 -8.44 9.93 30.04
CA GLU A 24 -7.36 10.74 29.49
C GLU A 24 -7.88 11.50 28.27
N THR A 25 -7.98 12.80 28.46
CA THR A 25 -8.12 13.77 27.37
C THR A 25 -6.94 13.61 26.43
N ASN A 26 -7.23 13.17 25.21
CA ASN A 26 -6.24 12.97 24.14
C ASN A 26 -5.78 14.35 23.61
N THR A 27 -5.01 15.06 24.42
CA THR A 27 -4.18 16.18 23.97
C THR A 27 -2.93 15.57 23.35
N ARG A 28 -2.91 15.46 22.02
CA ARG A 28 -1.67 15.22 21.28
C ARG A 28 -0.69 16.34 21.65
N PRO A 29 0.46 16.06 22.28
CA PRO A 29 1.48 17.09 22.39
C PRO A 29 1.97 17.39 20.98
N GLY A 30 1.87 18.62 20.54
CA GLY A 30 2.66 19.17 19.46
C GLY A 30 4.13 19.14 19.90
N GLY A 31 4.72 17.95 19.97
CA GLY A 31 6.13 17.76 20.23
C GLY A 31 6.91 18.22 19.02
N ALA A 32 7.95 19.02 19.24
CA ALA A 32 9.00 19.25 18.27
C ALA A 32 9.44 17.86 17.74
N GLY A 33 9.14 17.57 16.46
CA GLY A 33 9.26 16.23 15.89
C GLY A 33 10.70 15.75 16.05
N ARG A 34 10.87 14.50 16.49
CA ARG A 34 12.17 13.81 16.43
C ARG A 34 12.73 13.98 15.02
N VAL A 35 13.91 14.55 14.91
CA VAL A 35 14.64 14.66 13.64
C VAL A 35 15.61 13.48 13.56
N LEU A 36 15.59 12.77 12.44
CA LEU A 36 16.51 11.67 12.20
C LEU A 36 17.95 12.19 12.15
N SER A 37 18.84 11.55 12.90
CA SER A 37 20.26 11.73 12.74
C SER A 37 20.76 11.11 11.43
N GLN A 38 21.93 11.56 10.97
CA GLN A 38 22.55 10.98 9.79
C GLN A 38 22.86 9.48 9.97
N THR A 39 23.27 9.08 11.17
CA THR A 39 23.57 7.68 11.50
C THR A 39 22.31 6.81 11.44
N GLU A 40 21.18 7.25 12.03
CA GLU A 40 19.91 6.53 11.98
C GLU A 40 19.41 6.40 10.54
N THR A 41 19.54 7.46 9.74
CA THR A 41 19.15 7.46 8.34
C THR A 41 19.95 6.47 7.50
N LEU A 42 21.29 6.43 7.71
CA LEU A 42 22.18 5.49 7.02
C LEU A 42 21.90 4.04 7.44
N HIS A 43 21.69 3.80 8.73
CA HIS A 43 21.35 2.46 9.23
C HIS A 43 20.01 1.97 8.66
N ALA A 44 18.97 2.82 8.63
CA ALA A 44 17.70 2.49 8.01
C ALA A 44 17.86 2.18 6.51
N LYS A 45 18.68 2.97 5.81
CA LYS A 45 18.97 2.72 4.39
C LYS A 45 19.64 1.36 4.18
N GLU A 46 20.64 1.00 4.98
CA GLU A 46 21.33 -0.31 4.89
C GLU A 46 20.35 -1.48 5.11
N GLN A 47 19.43 -1.35 6.07
CA GLN A 47 18.38 -2.35 6.31
C GLN A 47 17.44 -2.50 5.10
N ILE A 48 17.01 -1.38 4.52
CA ILE A 48 16.13 -1.36 3.34
C ILE A 48 16.87 -1.90 2.11
N ASP A 49 18.13 -1.53 1.90
CA ASP A 49 18.94 -2.03 0.79
C ASP A 49 19.13 -3.56 0.87
N ARG A 50 19.36 -4.12 2.06
CA ARG A 50 19.40 -5.58 2.28
C ARG A 50 18.07 -6.24 1.93
N LEU A 51 16.94 -5.65 2.36
CA LEU A 51 15.61 -6.15 2.03
C LEU A 51 15.37 -6.14 0.52
N LEU A 52 15.68 -5.03 -0.16
CA LEU A 52 15.51 -4.87 -1.61
C LEU A 52 16.43 -5.81 -2.39
N ALA A 53 17.66 -6.02 -1.94
CA ALA A 53 18.60 -6.94 -2.57
C ALA A 53 18.07 -8.39 -2.54
N GLU A 54 17.59 -8.85 -1.37
CA GLU A 54 17.04 -10.20 -1.23
C GLU A 54 15.71 -10.37 -1.99
N LEU A 55 14.83 -9.34 -1.98
CA LEU A 55 13.64 -9.34 -2.85
C LEU A 55 14.01 -9.42 -4.34
N GLY A 56 15.06 -8.69 -4.76
CA GLY A 56 15.58 -8.72 -6.13
C GLY A 56 16.09 -10.09 -6.56
N ARG A 57 16.59 -10.91 -5.63
CA ARG A 57 16.94 -12.32 -5.91
C ARG A 57 15.72 -13.17 -6.19
N ALA A 58 14.60 -12.89 -5.51
CA ALA A 58 13.35 -13.62 -5.71
C ALA A 58 12.58 -13.13 -6.94
N ILE A 59 12.57 -11.83 -7.20
CA ILE A 59 11.79 -11.19 -8.27
C ILE A 59 12.76 -10.45 -9.18
N LEU A 60 13.13 -11.10 -10.29
CA LEU A 60 14.11 -10.58 -11.23
C LEU A 60 13.51 -9.48 -12.13
N GLY A 61 14.32 -8.51 -12.49
CA GLY A 61 14.02 -7.49 -13.50
C GLY A 61 12.96 -6.44 -13.12
N GLN A 62 12.46 -6.42 -11.88
CA GLN A 62 11.37 -5.53 -11.45
C GLN A 62 11.77 -4.58 -10.31
N ARG A 63 12.98 -4.01 -10.36
CA ARG A 63 13.53 -3.19 -9.28
C ARG A 63 12.62 -2.04 -8.85
N GLU A 64 12.06 -1.32 -9.81
CA GLU A 64 11.15 -0.19 -9.54
C GLU A 64 9.90 -0.64 -8.77
N LEU A 65 9.30 -1.77 -9.17
CA LEU A 65 8.18 -2.36 -8.44
C LEU A 65 8.57 -2.70 -6.99
N LEU A 66 9.72 -3.34 -6.78
CA LEU A 66 10.19 -3.71 -5.43
C LEU A 66 10.40 -2.49 -4.54
N GLU A 67 10.95 -1.40 -5.08
CA GLU A 67 11.12 -0.15 -4.36
C GLU A 67 9.76 0.48 -3.99
N LEU A 68 8.78 0.50 -4.90
CA LEU A 68 7.43 0.97 -4.62
C LEU A 68 6.71 0.10 -3.58
N VAL A 69 6.91 -1.21 -3.61
CA VAL A 69 6.40 -2.14 -2.58
C VAL A 69 7.00 -1.81 -1.22
N ALA A 70 8.31 -1.62 -1.13
CA ALA A 70 8.98 -1.23 0.12
C ALA A 70 8.48 0.14 0.62
N ILE A 71 8.33 1.14 -0.27
CA ILE A 71 7.79 2.45 0.05
C ILE A 71 6.35 2.33 0.60
N SER A 72 5.49 1.53 -0.03
CA SER A 72 4.11 1.35 0.43
C SER A 72 4.02 0.63 1.78
N LEU A 73 4.89 -0.35 2.02
CA LEU A 73 4.99 -1.04 3.30
C LEU A 73 5.45 -0.09 4.41
N LEU A 74 6.52 0.68 4.19
CA LEU A 74 7.06 1.64 5.14
C LEU A 74 6.07 2.78 5.45
N ALA A 75 5.29 3.19 4.45
CA ALA A 75 4.18 4.13 4.61
C ALA A 75 2.93 3.49 5.24
N ARG A 76 2.96 2.18 5.56
CA ARG A 76 1.84 1.41 6.15
C ARG A 76 0.55 1.49 5.33
N GLY A 77 0.69 1.56 4.01
CA GLY A 77 -0.42 1.62 3.07
C GLY A 77 -0.59 0.31 2.29
N HIS A 78 -1.79 0.08 1.78
CA HIS A 78 -2.12 -1.09 0.98
C HIS A 78 -1.83 -0.86 -0.49
N LEU A 79 -1.55 -1.92 -1.23
CA LEU A 79 -1.10 -1.87 -2.62
C LEU A 79 -2.06 -2.62 -3.54
N LEU A 80 -2.38 -2.02 -4.69
CA LEU A 80 -3.10 -2.68 -5.78
C LEU A 80 -2.16 -2.86 -6.98
N LEU A 81 -1.95 -4.11 -7.37
CA LEU A 81 -1.20 -4.46 -8.57
C LEU A 81 -2.14 -4.83 -9.71
N GLU A 82 -2.02 -4.13 -10.81
CA GLU A 82 -2.72 -4.44 -12.06
C GLU A 82 -1.72 -5.05 -13.04
N GLY A 83 -2.04 -6.20 -13.62
CA GLY A 83 -1.15 -6.84 -14.59
C GLY A 83 -1.54 -8.29 -14.86
N LEU A 84 -0.95 -8.84 -15.90
CA LEU A 84 -1.19 -10.20 -16.35
C LEU A 84 -0.89 -11.25 -15.28
N PRO A 85 -1.55 -12.41 -15.32
CA PRO A 85 -1.18 -13.55 -14.48
C PRO A 85 0.26 -14.01 -14.81
N GLY A 86 0.92 -14.66 -13.85
CA GLY A 86 2.27 -15.20 -14.05
C GLY A 86 3.43 -14.21 -13.87
N LEU A 87 3.16 -12.93 -13.52
CA LEU A 87 4.21 -11.91 -13.31
C LEU A 87 4.85 -11.93 -11.91
N GLY A 88 4.74 -13.05 -11.18
CA GLY A 88 5.41 -13.21 -9.88
C GLY A 88 4.75 -12.50 -8.69
N LYS A 89 3.51 -12.00 -8.82
CA LYS A 89 2.80 -11.26 -7.75
C LYS A 89 2.67 -12.08 -6.44
N THR A 90 2.34 -13.36 -6.55
CA THR A 90 2.24 -14.28 -5.39
C THR A 90 3.61 -14.51 -4.76
N GLU A 91 4.64 -14.66 -5.60
CA GLU A 91 6.01 -14.88 -5.13
C GLU A 91 6.57 -13.64 -4.43
N LEU A 92 6.25 -12.45 -4.92
CA LEU A 92 6.63 -11.19 -4.30
C LEU A 92 6.19 -11.11 -2.83
N ILE A 93 4.91 -11.36 -2.54
CA ILE A 93 4.41 -11.23 -1.17
C ILE A 93 4.85 -12.40 -0.27
N LYS A 94 5.01 -13.61 -0.83
CA LYS A 94 5.61 -14.74 -0.10
C LYS A 94 7.05 -14.45 0.30
N SER A 95 7.84 -13.91 -0.63
CA SER A 95 9.22 -13.52 -0.38
C SER A 95 9.29 -12.42 0.68
N LEU A 96 8.44 -11.40 0.56
CA LEU A 96 8.34 -10.32 1.55
C LEU A 96 8.01 -10.87 2.95
N SER A 97 7.07 -11.82 3.06
CA SER A 97 6.70 -12.41 4.35
C SER A 97 7.85 -13.18 5.00
N LYS A 98 8.61 -13.96 4.21
CA LYS A 98 9.79 -14.70 4.69
C LYS A 98 10.90 -13.76 5.15
N LEU A 99 11.21 -12.73 4.36
CA LEU A 99 12.27 -11.77 4.67
C LEU A 99 11.99 -10.93 5.91
N LEU A 100 10.71 -10.69 6.22
CA LEU A 100 10.26 -9.93 7.38
C LEU A 100 9.86 -10.80 8.58
N GLY A 101 9.80 -12.11 8.43
CA GLY A 101 9.32 -13.03 9.47
C GLY A 101 7.86 -12.81 9.85
N LEU A 102 7.02 -12.38 8.90
CA LEU A 102 5.62 -12.03 9.12
C LEU A 102 4.68 -13.16 8.64
N SER A 103 3.54 -13.30 9.31
CA SER A 103 2.50 -14.23 8.88
C SER A 103 1.90 -13.83 7.54
N PHE A 104 1.65 -14.82 6.67
CA PHE A 104 1.12 -14.63 5.32
C PHE A 104 -0.10 -15.50 5.08
N ARG A 105 -1.10 -14.93 4.40
CA ARG A 105 -2.26 -15.66 3.87
C ARG A 105 -2.57 -15.18 2.45
N ARG A 106 -3.01 -16.13 1.61
CA ARG A 106 -3.54 -15.84 0.27
C ARG A 106 -5.03 -16.11 0.24
N VAL A 107 -5.79 -15.17 -0.30
CA VAL A 107 -7.21 -15.29 -0.59
C VAL A 107 -7.40 -15.13 -2.09
N GLN A 108 -7.84 -16.20 -2.74
CA GLN A 108 -8.24 -16.15 -4.14
C GLN A 108 -9.68 -15.67 -4.22
N PHE A 109 -9.92 -14.54 -4.86
CA PHE A 109 -11.26 -14.00 -5.03
C PHE A 109 -11.96 -14.71 -6.18
N THR A 110 -13.17 -15.21 -5.91
CA THR A 110 -14.04 -15.92 -6.84
C THR A 110 -15.46 -15.38 -6.73
N PRO A 111 -16.33 -15.56 -7.75
CA PRO A 111 -17.69 -15.03 -7.70
C PRO A 111 -18.55 -15.56 -6.54
N ASP A 112 -18.28 -16.76 -6.06
CA ASP A 112 -18.95 -17.43 -4.96
C ASP A 112 -18.37 -17.12 -3.57
N LEU A 113 -17.21 -16.43 -3.48
CA LEU A 113 -16.58 -16.07 -2.22
C LEU A 113 -17.47 -15.13 -1.40
N LEU A 114 -17.72 -15.49 -0.15
CA LEU A 114 -18.54 -14.72 0.77
C LEU A 114 -17.67 -13.84 1.69
N PRO A 115 -18.21 -12.74 2.24
CA PRO A 115 -17.49 -11.93 3.23
C PRO A 115 -16.97 -12.73 4.42
N GLY A 116 -17.76 -13.68 4.94
CA GLY A 116 -17.38 -14.53 6.06
C GLY A 116 -16.17 -15.42 5.78
N ASP A 117 -15.93 -15.80 4.52
CA ASP A 117 -14.76 -16.60 4.13
C ASP A 117 -13.46 -15.80 4.26
N ILE A 118 -13.54 -14.46 4.23
CA ILE A 118 -12.39 -13.56 4.37
C ILE A 118 -12.20 -13.13 5.81
N ILE A 119 -13.27 -12.60 6.43
CA ILE A 119 -13.20 -11.98 7.76
C ILE A 119 -13.38 -12.98 8.89
N GLY A 120 -13.82 -14.21 8.60
CA GLY A 120 -14.18 -15.21 9.58
C GLY A 120 -15.67 -15.21 9.89
N SER A 121 -16.10 -16.27 10.56
CA SER A 121 -17.51 -16.49 10.89
C SER A 121 -17.68 -17.16 12.26
N PRO A 122 -18.80 -16.90 12.95
CA PRO A 122 -19.14 -17.63 14.16
C PRO A 122 -19.58 -19.04 13.81
N ILE A 123 -19.03 -20.04 14.51
CA ILE A 123 -19.40 -21.43 14.39
C ILE A 123 -20.01 -21.89 15.72
N LEU A 124 -21.07 -22.69 15.65
CA LEU A 124 -21.70 -23.25 16.83
C LEU A 124 -20.87 -24.45 17.33
N GLU A 125 -20.22 -24.31 18.45
CA GLU A 125 -19.40 -25.33 19.07
C GLU A 125 -19.97 -25.79 20.42
N ASP A 126 -19.67 -27.02 20.82
CA ASP A 126 -19.96 -27.52 22.15
C ASP A 126 -18.76 -27.25 23.05
N VAL A 127 -18.87 -26.24 23.89
CA VAL A 127 -17.83 -25.85 24.85
C VAL A 127 -18.29 -26.25 26.25
N GLY A 128 -17.73 -27.35 26.77
CA GLY A 128 -18.04 -27.83 28.13
C GLY A 128 -19.49 -28.27 28.30
N GLY A 129 -20.13 -28.89 27.28
CA GLY A 129 -21.52 -29.37 27.31
C GLY A 129 -22.55 -28.26 27.05
N ARG A 130 -22.14 -27.10 26.63
CA ARG A 130 -23.00 -26.01 26.21
C ARG A 130 -22.68 -25.56 24.79
N ARG A 131 -23.72 -25.41 23.96
CA ARG A 131 -23.56 -24.86 22.61
C ARG A 131 -23.36 -23.37 22.68
N GLN A 132 -22.21 -22.91 22.16
CA GLN A 132 -21.84 -21.51 22.08
C GLN A 132 -21.40 -21.14 20.66
N LEU A 133 -21.65 -19.88 20.28
CA LEU A 133 -21.07 -19.35 19.04
C LEU A 133 -19.64 -18.92 19.32
N VAL A 134 -18.67 -19.59 18.66
CA VAL A 134 -17.26 -19.29 18.76
C VAL A 134 -16.83 -18.63 17.45
N PHE A 135 -16.14 -17.48 17.54
CA PHE A 135 -15.62 -16.81 16.36
C PHE A 135 -14.39 -17.56 15.82
N HIS A 136 -14.46 -17.95 14.55
CA HIS A 136 -13.33 -18.53 13.82
C HIS A 136 -12.75 -17.45 12.89
N PRO A 137 -11.50 -16.97 13.17
CA PRO A 137 -10.86 -15.95 12.36
C PRO A 137 -10.66 -16.41 10.91
N GLY A 138 -10.99 -15.53 9.97
CA GLY A 138 -10.72 -15.78 8.56
C GLY A 138 -9.27 -15.49 8.16
N PRO A 139 -8.91 -15.74 6.90
CA PRO A 139 -7.54 -15.55 6.39
C PRO A 139 -7.03 -14.11 6.48
N ILE A 140 -7.90 -13.13 6.70
CA ILE A 140 -7.49 -11.73 6.88
C ILE A 140 -6.70 -11.51 8.18
N PHE A 141 -6.78 -12.42 9.15
CA PHE A 141 -6.02 -12.35 10.39
C PHE A 141 -4.58 -12.81 10.19
N ALA A 142 -3.87 -12.10 9.33
CA ALA A 142 -2.45 -12.24 9.06
C ALA A 142 -1.82 -10.86 8.86
N ASN A 143 -0.49 -10.78 9.01
CA ASN A 143 0.24 -9.52 8.78
C ASN A 143 0.24 -9.12 7.30
N LEU A 144 0.48 -10.09 6.42
CA LEU A 144 0.53 -9.91 4.97
C LEU A 144 -0.58 -10.74 4.33
N VAL A 145 -1.47 -10.08 3.61
CA VAL A 145 -2.58 -10.72 2.89
C VAL A 145 -2.45 -10.44 1.39
N LEU A 146 -2.41 -11.51 0.60
CA LEU A 146 -2.59 -11.43 -0.85
C LEU A 146 -4.07 -11.62 -1.18
N ALA A 147 -4.72 -10.55 -1.60
CA ALA A 147 -6.07 -10.58 -2.16
C ALA A 147 -5.97 -10.73 -3.68
N ASP A 148 -5.96 -11.98 -4.15
CA ASP A 148 -5.69 -12.29 -5.55
C ASP A 148 -6.97 -12.22 -6.39
N GLU A 149 -6.92 -11.45 -7.50
CA GLU A 149 -8.03 -11.20 -8.42
C GLU A 149 -9.28 -10.59 -7.73
N ILE A 150 -9.07 -9.52 -6.94
CA ILE A 150 -10.13 -8.90 -6.12
C ILE A 150 -11.38 -8.52 -6.93
N ASN A 151 -11.22 -8.20 -8.22
CA ASN A 151 -12.32 -7.84 -9.11
C ASN A 151 -13.22 -9.02 -9.52
N ARG A 152 -12.90 -10.27 -9.17
CA ARG A 152 -13.75 -11.44 -9.46
C ARG A 152 -14.84 -11.69 -8.40
N ALA A 153 -14.69 -11.20 -7.19
CA ALA A 153 -15.71 -11.37 -6.17
C ALA A 153 -16.77 -10.27 -6.20
N SER A 154 -17.92 -10.56 -5.58
CA SER A 154 -19.02 -9.62 -5.47
C SER A 154 -18.63 -8.31 -4.78
N PRO A 155 -19.30 -7.17 -5.07
CA PRO A 155 -19.03 -5.89 -4.38
C PRO A 155 -19.16 -5.97 -2.86
N LYS A 156 -20.02 -6.86 -2.34
CA LYS A 156 -20.18 -7.08 -0.91
C LYS A 156 -18.92 -7.68 -0.28
N THR A 157 -18.32 -8.65 -0.95
CA THR A 157 -17.10 -9.34 -0.52
C THR A 157 -15.89 -8.40 -0.62
N GLN A 158 -15.78 -7.64 -1.71
CA GLN A 158 -14.78 -6.59 -1.85
C GLN A 158 -14.87 -5.57 -0.71
N SER A 159 -16.08 -5.10 -0.39
CA SER A 159 -16.31 -4.10 0.67
C SER A 159 -15.85 -4.59 2.04
N ALA A 160 -16.04 -5.88 2.37
CA ALA A 160 -15.59 -6.45 3.63
C ALA A 160 -14.07 -6.38 3.80
N LEU A 161 -13.30 -6.72 2.75
CA LEU A 161 -11.85 -6.57 2.77
C LEU A 161 -11.44 -5.10 2.92
N LEU A 162 -12.05 -4.22 2.11
CA LEU A 162 -11.70 -2.80 2.08
C LEU A 162 -12.05 -2.06 3.38
N GLU A 163 -13.10 -2.49 4.09
CA GLU A 163 -13.43 -2.00 5.42
C GLU A 163 -12.37 -2.43 6.43
N ALA A 164 -11.99 -3.70 6.43
CA ALA A 164 -10.95 -4.23 7.31
C ALA A 164 -9.58 -3.57 7.05
N MET A 165 -9.25 -3.24 5.79
CA MET A 165 -8.06 -2.46 5.45
C MET A 165 -8.05 -1.07 6.10
N GLN A 166 -9.18 -0.40 6.11
CA GLN A 166 -9.31 0.95 6.65
C GLN A 166 -9.34 0.96 8.18
N GLU A 167 -10.16 0.08 8.77
CA GLU A 167 -10.43 0.05 10.21
C GLU A 167 -9.38 -0.74 11.00
N ARG A 168 -8.60 -1.61 10.36
CA ARG A 168 -7.63 -2.55 10.96
C ARG A 168 -8.24 -3.43 12.05
N ARG A 169 -9.53 -3.71 11.91
CA ARG A 169 -10.33 -4.54 12.79
C ARG A 169 -11.54 -5.09 12.04
N VAL A 170 -12.12 -6.14 12.57
CA VAL A 170 -13.34 -6.76 12.05
C VAL A 170 -14.37 -6.84 13.18
N THR A 171 -15.63 -6.49 12.91
CA THR A 171 -16.71 -6.62 13.88
C THR A 171 -17.67 -7.73 13.44
N VAL A 172 -17.81 -8.76 14.26
CA VAL A 172 -18.67 -9.92 14.03
C VAL A 172 -19.55 -10.14 15.25
N LEU A 173 -20.88 -10.24 15.06
CA LEU A 173 -21.87 -10.38 16.16
C LEU A 173 -21.77 -9.32 17.27
N GLY A 174 -21.31 -8.12 16.95
CA GLY A 174 -21.13 -7.04 17.92
C GLY A 174 -19.80 -7.06 18.66
N GLU A 175 -18.96 -8.07 18.47
CA GLU A 175 -17.60 -8.15 19.00
C GLU A 175 -16.59 -7.65 17.98
N THR A 176 -15.63 -6.84 18.44
CA THR A 176 -14.59 -6.25 17.59
C THR A 176 -13.27 -6.98 17.81
N HIS A 177 -12.73 -7.53 16.73
CA HIS A 177 -11.48 -8.27 16.69
C HIS A 177 -10.42 -7.44 15.96
N PRO A 178 -9.31 -7.02 16.62
CA PRO A 178 -8.23 -6.29 15.97
C PRO A 178 -7.44 -7.21 15.03
N LEU A 179 -6.97 -6.65 13.92
CA LEU A 179 -6.07 -7.35 13.00
C LEU A 179 -4.62 -7.25 13.50
N PRO A 180 -3.77 -8.25 13.21
CA PRO A 180 -2.36 -8.24 13.59
C PRO A 180 -1.62 -7.08 12.90
N LEU A 181 -0.71 -6.42 13.63
CA LEU A 181 0.11 -5.33 13.10
C LEU A 181 1.55 -5.79 12.89
N PRO A 182 2.23 -5.33 11.82
CA PRO A 182 1.69 -4.52 10.73
C PRO A 182 0.67 -5.30 9.90
N PHE A 183 -0.40 -4.65 9.46
CA PHE A 183 -1.39 -5.22 8.56
C PHE A 183 -1.21 -4.63 7.16
N TYR A 184 -0.87 -5.46 6.20
CA TYR A 184 -0.60 -5.05 4.82
C TYR A 184 -1.32 -5.94 3.83
N VAL A 185 -2.09 -5.33 2.94
CA VAL A 185 -2.79 -6.02 1.86
C VAL A 185 -2.15 -5.66 0.52
N LEU A 186 -1.75 -6.68 -0.21
CA LEU A 186 -1.43 -6.59 -1.62
C LEU A 186 -2.60 -7.21 -2.39
N ALA A 187 -3.37 -6.37 -3.06
CA ALA A 187 -4.46 -6.83 -3.92
C ALA A 187 -3.99 -6.91 -5.37
N THR A 188 -4.54 -7.85 -6.14
CA THR A 188 -4.27 -7.95 -7.58
C THR A 188 -5.55 -7.81 -8.39
N GLN A 189 -5.43 -7.23 -9.58
CA GLN A 189 -6.46 -7.21 -10.61
C GLN A 189 -5.89 -7.72 -11.92
N ASN A 190 -6.72 -8.49 -12.65
CA ASN A 190 -6.41 -8.88 -14.02
C ASN A 190 -7.19 -7.95 -14.97
N PRO A 191 -6.52 -7.13 -15.78
CA PRO A 191 -7.19 -6.17 -16.66
C PRO A 191 -7.83 -6.82 -17.90
N ILE A 192 -7.49 -8.07 -18.23
CA ILE A 192 -7.97 -8.73 -19.45
C ILE A 192 -9.30 -9.43 -19.25
N GLU A 193 -9.53 -9.96 -18.05
CA GLU A 193 -10.77 -10.65 -17.75
C GLU A 193 -11.89 -9.64 -17.45
N LEU A 194 -12.71 -9.37 -18.46
CA LEU A 194 -13.89 -8.50 -18.33
C LEU A 194 -15.16 -9.28 -17.99
N GLU A 195 -15.28 -10.52 -18.45
CA GLU A 195 -16.45 -11.36 -18.18
C GLU A 195 -16.41 -11.91 -16.76
N GLY A 196 -17.53 -11.78 -16.04
CA GLY A 196 -17.68 -12.27 -14.68
C GLY A 196 -16.88 -11.46 -13.63
N THR A 197 -16.47 -10.23 -13.96
CA THR A 197 -15.76 -9.36 -13.02
C THR A 197 -16.60 -8.18 -12.57
N TYR A 198 -16.32 -7.71 -11.35
CA TYR A 198 -16.92 -6.52 -10.75
C TYR A 198 -15.79 -5.49 -10.53
N PRO A 199 -15.67 -4.46 -11.38
CA PRO A 199 -14.66 -3.43 -11.20
C PRO A 199 -14.82 -2.74 -9.86
N LEU A 200 -13.71 -2.43 -9.21
CA LEU A 200 -13.72 -1.65 -7.98
C LEU A 200 -14.19 -0.22 -8.29
N PRO A 201 -15.22 0.28 -7.57
CA PRO A 201 -15.60 1.69 -7.68
C PRO A 201 -14.43 2.62 -7.29
N GLU A 202 -14.39 3.81 -7.87
CA GLU A 202 -13.31 4.80 -7.66
C GLU A 202 -13.14 5.15 -6.17
N ALA A 203 -14.25 5.27 -5.42
CA ALA A 203 -14.21 5.54 -3.97
C ALA A 203 -13.56 4.39 -3.17
N GLN A 204 -13.56 3.17 -3.71
CA GLN A 204 -12.89 2.02 -3.13
C GLN A 204 -11.41 1.95 -3.53
N LEU A 205 -11.09 2.34 -4.77
CA LEU A 205 -9.71 2.47 -5.23
C LEU A 205 -8.91 3.49 -4.41
N ASP A 206 -9.53 4.57 -3.94
CA ASP A 206 -8.90 5.61 -3.09
C ASP A 206 -8.35 5.07 -1.75
N ARG A 207 -8.77 3.87 -1.32
CA ARG A 207 -8.27 3.19 -0.11
C ARG A 207 -6.90 2.56 -0.30
N PHE A 208 -6.51 2.25 -1.53
CA PHE A 208 -5.16 1.78 -1.84
C PHE A 208 -4.20 2.97 -1.88
N MET A 209 -3.03 2.81 -1.26
CA MET A 209 -2.00 3.84 -1.28
C MET A 209 -1.40 4.00 -2.67
N PHE A 210 -1.07 2.88 -3.30
CA PHE A 210 -0.60 2.82 -4.68
C PHE A 210 -1.47 1.90 -5.53
N LYS A 211 -1.68 2.30 -6.78
CA LYS A 211 -2.03 1.40 -7.88
C LYS A 211 -0.86 1.36 -8.86
N ILE A 212 -0.31 0.17 -9.08
CA ILE A 212 0.87 -0.04 -9.91
C ILE A 212 0.50 -1.00 -11.04
N ASN A 213 0.76 -0.56 -12.27
CA ASN A 213 0.69 -1.44 -13.43
C ASN A 213 2.00 -2.22 -13.52
N VAL A 214 1.92 -3.55 -13.43
CA VAL A 214 3.08 -4.43 -13.53
C VAL A 214 3.34 -4.72 -15.01
N PRO A 215 4.44 -4.21 -15.58
CA PRO A 215 4.77 -4.46 -16.96
C PRO A 215 5.15 -5.93 -17.18
N GLY A 216 5.06 -6.38 -18.41
CA GLY A 216 5.61 -7.68 -18.80
C GLY A 216 7.12 -7.74 -18.57
N VAL A 217 7.64 -8.96 -18.42
CA VAL A 217 9.07 -9.21 -18.21
C VAL A 217 9.83 -9.05 -19.53
N SER A 218 11.00 -8.40 -19.49
CA SER A 218 11.85 -8.25 -20.68
C SER A 218 12.44 -9.59 -21.13
N SER A 219 12.88 -9.69 -22.38
CA SER A 219 13.57 -10.88 -22.90
C SER A 219 14.82 -11.25 -22.09
N ASP A 220 15.58 -10.25 -21.69
CA ASP A 220 16.80 -10.45 -20.89
C ASP A 220 16.48 -11.01 -19.50
N THR A 221 15.45 -10.49 -18.86
CA THR A 221 14.96 -11.04 -17.58
C THR A 221 14.41 -12.45 -17.75
N LEU A 222 13.70 -12.74 -18.84
CA LEU A 222 13.25 -14.12 -19.14
C LEU A 222 14.42 -15.06 -19.33
N GLN A 223 15.46 -14.64 -20.06
CA GLN A 223 16.71 -15.41 -20.22
C GLN A 223 17.35 -15.68 -18.85
N GLU A 224 17.46 -14.68 -17.99
CA GLU A 224 18.00 -14.83 -16.64
C GLU A 224 17.18 -15.83 -15.81
N ILE A 225 15.84 -15.76 -15.86
CA ILE A 225 14.96 -16.71 -15.17
C ILE A 225 15.20 -18.14 -15.65
N ILE A 226 15.26 -18.37 -16.97
CA ILE A 226 15.41 -19.70 -17.55
C ILE A 226 16.78 -20.29 -17.21
N THR A 227 17.83 -19.45 -17.19
CA THR A 227 19.20 -19.92 -16.95
C THR A 227 19.53 -20.10 -15.48
N THR A 228 18.91 -19.33 -14.58
CA THR A 228 19.25 -19.34 -13.15
C THR A 228 18.30 -20.17 -12.28
N ARG A 229 17.05 -20.40 -12.76
CA ARG A 229 16.02 -21.07 -11.95
C ARG A 229 15.68 -22.44 -12.49
N LYS A 230 15.96 -23.46 -11.67
CA LYS A 230 15.46 -24.81 -11.94
C LYS A 230 13.95 -24.83 -11.68
N GLN A 231 13.16 -25.23 -12.70
CA GLN A 231 11.69 -25.33 -12.62
C GLN A 231 10.96 -24.00 -12.23
N GLY A 232 11.64 -22.85 -12.39
CA GLY A 232 11.05 -21.54 -12.09
C GLY A 232 11.00 -21.18 -10.61
N GLU A 233 11.52 -22.01 -9.71
CA GLU A 233 11.50 -21.75 -8.25
C GLU A 233 12.53 -20.66 -7.88
N PRO A 234 12.13 -19.70 -7.02
CA PRO A 234 13.04 -18.70 -6.50
C PRO A 234 14.06 -19.33 -5.54
N PRO A 235 15.20 -18.64 -5.31
CA PRO A 235 16.18 -19.11 -4.32
C PRO A 235 15.58 -19.14 -2.93
N GLU A 236 16.15 -19.99 -2.06
CA GLU A 236 15.80 -20.01 -0.67
C GLU A 236 16.13 -18.67 0.00
N LEU A 237 15.13 -18.08 0.67
CA LEU A 237 15.24 -16.79 1.34
C LEU A 237 15.23 -17.00 2.85
N THR A 238 16.12 -16.29 3.55
CA THR A 238 16.16 -16.21 5.00
C THR A 238 15.68 -14.85 5.50
N GLN A 239 15.18 -14.79 6.72
CA GLN A 239 14.74 -13.55 7.33
C GLN A 239 15.88 -12.51 7.37
N VAL A 240 15.57 -11.29 6.92
CA VAL A 240 16.51 -10.14 6.83
C VAL A 240 16.24 -9.11 7.93
N LEU A 241 14.96 -8.90 8.26
CA LEU A 241 14.54 -7.96 9.29
C LEU A 241 13.67 -8.68 10.33
N SER A 242 13.97 -8.42 11.59
CA SER A 242 13.12 -8.81 12.70
C SER A 242 11.91 -7.86 12.82
N GLY A 243 10.88 -8.26 13.58
CA GLY A 243 9.75 -7.39 13.87
C GLY A 243 10.15 -6.11 14.60
N ALA A 244 11.19 -6.14 15.44
CA ALA A 244 11.72 -4.98 16.14
C ALA A 244 12.39 -3.99 15.15
N GLU A 245 13.24 -4.48 14.25
CA GLU A 245 13.89 -3.67 13.21
C GLU A 245 12.86 -3.06 12.24
N LEU A 246 11.82 -3.81 11.87
CA LEU A 246 10.72 -3.27 11.06
C LEU A 246 9.95 -2.18 11.82
N GLY A 247 9.73 -2.36 13.11
CA GLY A 247 9.13 -1.34 13.99
C GLY A 247 9.96 -0.06 14.06
N GLU A 248 11.28 -0.19 14.12
CA GLU A 248 12.22 0.94 14.08
C GLU A 248 12.16 1.66 12.73
N LEU A 249 12.13 0.92 11.62
CA LEU A 249 11.97 1.51 10.28
C LEU A 249 10.67 2.32 10.16
N PHE A 250 9.56 1.86 10.74
CA PHE A 250 8.32 2.63 10.77
C PHE A 250 8.47 3.94 11.56
N GLN A 251 9.13 3.90 12.73
CA GLN A 251 9.38 5.10 13.53
C GLN A 251 10.31 6.07 12.80
N ASN A 252 11.32 5.56 12.12
CA ASN A 252 12.24 6.37 11.33
C ASN A 252 11.51 7.02 10.14
N CYS A 253 10.61 6.28 9.47
CA CYS A 253 9.77 6.83 8.40
C CYS A 253 8.89 8.00 8.90
N ASP A 254 8.27 7.86 10.08
CA ASP A 254 7.48 8.92 10.69
C ASP A 254 8.32 10.15 11.06
N ALA A 255 9.59 9.94 11.44
CA ALA A 255 10.53 10.98 11.83
C ALA A 255 11.19 11.71 10.65
N VAL A 256 11.05 11.21 9.40
CA VAL A 256 11.52 11.93 8.20
C VAL A 256 10.84 13.29 8.12
N HIS A 257 11.63 14.36 8.09
CA HIS A 257 11.09 15.72 8.05
C HIS A 257 10.45 16.05 6.70
N LEU A 258 9.23 16.59 6.74
CA LEU A 258 8.54 17.13 5.56
C LEU A 258 8.61 18.67 5.61
N PRO A 259 9.46 19.31 4.80
CA PRO A 259 9.58 20.76 4.77
C PRO A 259 8.26 21.41 4.34
N ALA A 260 7.96 22.60 4.90
CA ALA A 260 6.75 23.34 4.57
C ALA A 260 6.62 23.66 3.07
N ALA A 261 7.73 23.93 2.37
CA ALA A 261 7.75 24.16 0.93
C ALA A 261 7.27 22.91 0.16
N VAL A 262 7.70 21.72 0.56
CA VAL A 262 7.29 20.45 -0.07
C VAL A 262 5.84 20.12 0.27
N ALA A 263 5.41 20.35 1.51
CA ALA A 263 4.00 20.18 1.90
C ALA A 263 3.08 21.11 1.08
N ASN A 264 3.50 22.36 0.86
CA ASN A 264 2.79 23.31 0.02
C ASN A 264 2.73 22.84 -1.46
N TYR A 265 3.84 22.31 -1.99
CA TYR A 265 3.88 21.73 -3.33
C TYR A 265 2.87 20.56 -3.47
N ILE A 266 2.84 19.62 -2.52
CA ILE A 266 1.87 18.52 -2.49
C ILE A 266 0.43 19.07 -2.50
N ALA A 267 0.15 20.08 -1.66
CA ALA A 267 -1.19 20.68 -1.58
C ALA A 267 -1.60 21.32 -2.92
N ARG A 268 -0.70 22.07 -3.58
CA ARG A 268 -0.95 22.69 -4.89
C ARG A 268 -1.10 21.64 -5.98
N LEU A 269 -0.27 20.58 -5.98
CA LEU A 269 -0.37 19.49 -6.93
C LEU A 269 -1.75 18.81 -6.85
N VAL A 270 -2.24 18.52 -5.65
CA VAL A 270 -3.57 17.94 -5.44
C VAL A 270 -4.68 18.94 -5.78
N SER A 271 -4.54 20.23 -5.42
CA SER A 271 -5.50 21.28 -5.77
C SER A 271 -5.63 21.44 -7.30
N ALA A 272 -4.51 21.40 -8.01
CA ALA A 272 -4.45 21.51 -9.46
C ALA A 272 -5.16 20.34 -10.20
N THR A 273 -5.45 19.23 -9.52
CA THR A 273 -6.23 18.12 -10.12
C THR A 273 -7.73 18.42 -10.23
N HIS A 274 -8.23 19.48 -9.58
CA HIS A 274 -9.67 19.76 -9.52
C HIS A 274 -10.06 20.81 -10.59
N PRO A 275 -10.93 20.49 -11.56
CA PRO A 275 -11.26 21.38 -12.68
C PRO A 275 -11.89 22.71 -12.26
N GLY A 276 -12.54 22.78 -11.09
CA GLY A 276 -13.15 23.99 -10.55
C GLY A 276 -12.22 24.90 -9.76
N ARG A 277 -10.93 24.56 -9.62
CA ARG A 277 -9.96 25.38 -8.88
C ARG A 277 -9.24 26.38 -9.79
N PRO A 278 -8.87 27.57 -9.27
CA PRO A 278 -8.10 28.56 -10.05
C PRO A 278 -6.76 28.00 -10.56
N GLU A 279 -6.12 27.13 -9.78
CA GLU A 279 -4.83 26.53 -10.10
C GLU A 279 -4.91 25.40 -11.13
N ALA A 280 -6.14 25.00 -11.54
CA ALA A 280 -6.31 23.93 -12.50
C ALA A 280 -5.83 24.36 -13.90
N PRO A 281 -4.94 23.57 -14.53
CA PRO A 281 -4.58 23.79 -15.93
C PRO A 281 -5.75 23.54 -16.88
N ASP A 282 -5.64 24.02 -18.12
CA ASP A 282 -6.70 23.88 -19.12
C ASP A 282 -7.00 22.41 -19.43
N GLU A 283 -5.98 21.55 -19.46
CA GLU A 283 -6.14 20.11 -19.66
C GLU A 283 -6.94 19.45 -18.52
N VAL A 284 -6.72 19.89 -17.28
CA VAL A 284 -7.52 19.39 -16.14
C VAL A 284 -8.96 19.87 -16.24
N ARG A 285 -9.19 21.13 -16.59
CA ARG A 285 -10.55 21.68 -16.80
C ARG A 285 -11.30 20.96 -17.90
N LYS A 286 -10.58 20.55 -18.95
CA LYS A 286 -11.16 19.90 -20.12
C LYS A 286 -11.37 18.39 -19.91
N PHE A 287 -10.46 17.71 -19.23
CA PHE A 287 -10.38 16.25 -19.22
C PHE A 287 -10.69 15.58 -17.89
N VAL A 288 -10.63 16.31 -16.76
CA VAL A 288 -10.89 15.73 -15.43
C VAL A 288 -12.32 15.95 -15.02
N LYS A 289 -13.03 14.87 -14.74
CA LYS A 289 -14.37 14.91 -14.16
C LYS A 289 -14.32 15.09 -12.65
N PHE A 290 -13.42 14.34 -11.97
CA PHE A 290 -13.20 14.45 -10.53
C PHE A 290 -11.70 14.39 -10.24
N GLY A 291 -11.20 15.35 -9.46
CA GLY A 291 -9.84 15.42 -8.98
C GLY A 291 -9.59 14.52 -7.76
N ALA A 292 -8.34 14.46 -7.34
CA ALA A 292 -7.89 13.59 -6.25
C ALA A 292 -8.35 14.09 -4.87
N SER A 293 -8.82 13.19 -4.00
CA SER A 293 -9.31 13.50 -2.66
C SER A 293 -8.20 14.00 -1.71
N PRO A 294 -8.53 14.60 -0.54
CA PRO A 294 -7.54 14.92 0.49
C PRO A 294 -6.70 13.72 0.95
N ARG A 295 -7.22 12.48 0.82
CA ARG A 295 -6.44 11.26 1.07
C ARG A 295 -5.22 11.15 0.16
N ALA A 296 -5.30 11.66 -1.06
CA ALA A 296 -4.16 11.70 -1.97
C ALA A 296 -3.00 12.55 -1.42
N ALA A 297 -3.29 13.72 -0.84
CA ALA A 297 -2.27 14.56 -0.22
C ALA A 297 -1.60 13.87 0.97
N ILE A 298 -2.40 13.19 1.83
CA ILE A 298 -1.89 12.41 2.96
C ILE A 298 -1.02 11.25 2.46
N SER A 299 -1.49 10.54 1.42
CA SER A 299 -0.73 9.45 0.80
C SER A 299 0.58 9.93 0.18
N LEU A 300 0.56 11.06 -0.57
CA LEU A 300 1.77 11.67 -1.12
C LEU A 300 2.76 12.03 -0.01
N ALA A 301 2.31 12.67 1.06
CA ALA A 301 3.17 13.04 2.18
C ALA A 301 3.80 11.81 2.86
N GLY A 302 3.01 10.76 3.14
CA GLY A 302 3.49 9.52 3.76
C GLY A 302 4.45 8.75 2.86
N THR A 303 4.09 8.56 1.60
CA THR A 303 4.93 7.84 0.63
C THR A 303 6.20 8.59 0.26
N SER A 304 6.17 9.92 0.23
CA SER A 304 7.38 10.73 0.01
C SER A 304 8.36 10.63 1.18
N ARG A 305 7.88 10.55 2.45
CA ARG A 305 8.73 10.26 3.60
C ARG A 305 9.39 8.88 3.47
N ALA A 306 8.60 7.85 3.14
CA ALA A 306 9.13 6.52 2.90
C ALA A 306 10.13 6.50 1.74
N ALA A 307 9.86 7.21 0.64
CA ALA A 307 10.77 7.32 -0.49
C ALA A 307 12.09 8.02 -0.12
N ALA A 308 12.05 9.07 0.72
CA ALA A 308 13.23 9.73 1.25
C ALA A 308 14.07 8.77 2.11
N LEU A 309 13.43 8.01 3.00
CA LEU A 309 14.12 7.03 3.84
C LEU A 309 14.79 5.92 3.01
N VAL A 310 14.10 5.39 1.98
CA VAL A 310 14.68 4.43 1.02
C VAL A 310 15.92 4.98 0.33
N GLN A 311 15.96 6.29 0.08
CA GLN A 311 17.13 6.96 -0.51
C GLN A 311 18.19 7.36 0.54
N GLY A 312 17.95 7.13 1.83
CA GLY A 312 18.86 7.54 2.91
C GLY A 312 18.86 9.05 3.14
N LYS A 313 17.72 9.71 2.96
CA LYS A 313 17.54 11.15 3.18
C LYS A 313 16.72 11.40 4.45
N PRO A 314 17.16 12.29 5.35
CA PRO A 314 16.41 12.64 6.56
C PRO A 314 15.25 13.60 6.28
N ASN A 315 15.19 14.19 5.10
CA ASN A 315 14.17 15.15 4.67
C ASN A 315 13.56 14.76 3.34
N VAL A 316 12.29 15.08 3.16
CA VAL A 316 11.62 14.97 1.86
C VAL A 316 12.00 16.13 0.95
N GLY A 317 12.40 15.83 -0.28
CA GLY A 317 12.55 16.79 -1.37
C GLY A 317 11.38 16.71 -2.38
N PHE A 318 11.43 17.55 -3.39
CA PHE A 318 10.43 17.54 -4.49
C PHE A 318 10.53 16.26 -5.34
N ASP A 319 11.76 15.72 -5.49
CA ASP A 319 11.98 14.50 -6.28
C ASP A 319 11.27 13.28 -5.68
N GLU A 320 11.22 13.16 -4.34
CA GLU A 320 10.49 12.08 -3.66
C GLU A 320 8.99 12.16 -3.94
N VAL A 321 8.43 13.38 -3.98
CA VAL A 321 7.03 13.59 -4.35
C VAL A 321 6.79 13.20 -5.80
N ARG A 322 7.65 13.66 -6.73
CA ARG A 322 7.56 13.32 -8.17
C ARG A 322 7.62 11.82 -8.40
N ARG A 323 8.53 11.13 -7.71
CA ARG A 323 8.74 9.69 -7.82
C ARG A 323 7.47 8.88 -7.52
N VAL A 324 6.71 9.26 -6.49
CA VAL A 324 5.53 8.50 -6.06
C VAL A 324 4.21 9.02 -6.65
N ALA A 325 4.22 10.19 -7.26
CA ALA A 325 3.01 10.90 -7.69
C ALA A 325 2.13 10.07 -8.64
N LYS A 326 2.71 9.40 -9.63
CA LYS A 326 1.94 8.56 -10.57
C LYS A 326 1.21 7.42 -9.87
N SER A 327 1.92 6.70 -9.02
CA SER A 327 1.36 5.55 -8.30
C SER A 327 0.30 5.96 -7.27
N VAL A 328 0.39 7.19 -6.72
CA VAL A 328 -0.58 7.75 -5.78
C VAL A 328 -1.77 8.38 -6.50
N LEU A 329 -1.55 9.20 -7.52
CA LEU A 329 -2.61 10.02 -8.14
C LEU A 329 -3.34 9.29 -9.27
N GLY A 330 -2.66 8.41 -10.02
CA GLY A 330 -3.17 7.83 -11.24
C GLY A 330 -4.52 7.11 -11.11
N HIS A 331 -4.79 6.47 -9.98
CA HIS A 331 -6.05 5.76 -9.71
C HIS A 331 -7.09 6.61 -8.97
N ARG A 332 -6.74 7.86 -8.63
CA ARG A 332 -7.60 8.81 -7.91
C ARG A 332 -8.17 9.90 -8.80
N LEU A 333 -7.71 9.96 -10.06
CA LEU A 333 -8.21 10.89 -11.06
C LEU A 333 -9.25 10.22 -11.94
N ILE A 334 -10.40 10.83 -12.08
CA ILE A 334 -11.47 10.35 -12.97
C ILE A 334 -11.53 11.26 -14.18
N LEU A 335 -11.19 10.68 -15.32
CA LEU A 335 -11.19 11.42 -16.58
C LEU A 335 -12.57 11.40 -17.24
N ASP A 336 -12.88 12.46 -17.98
CA ASP A 336 -14.02 12.51 -18.88
C ASP A 336 -13.77 11.61 -20.11
N TYR A 337 -14.84 11.23 -20.79
CA TYR A 337 -14.75 10.43 -22.02
C TYR A 337 -13.95 11.15 -23.12
N ALA A 338 -14.04 12.47 -23.20
CA ALA A 338 -13.28 13.30 -24.13
C ALA A 338 -11.76 13.10 -24.02
N ALA A 339 -11.24 12.88 -22.82
CA ALA A 339 -9.83 12.62 -22.58
C ALA A 339 -9.34 11.40 -23.38
N ARG A 340 -10.12 10.31 -23.38
CA ARG A 340 -9.77 9.06 -24.11
C ARG A 340 -9.74 9.29 -25.60
N LEU A 341 -10.66 10.08 -26.16
CA LEU A 341 -10.71 10.40 -27.58
C LEU A 341 -9.48 11.20 -28.03
N GLU A 342 -8.94 12.04 -27.15
CA GLU A 342 -7.73 12.84 -27.43
C GLU A 342 -6.42 12.13 -26.98
N GLY A 343 -6.50 10.85 -26.59
CA GLY A 343 -5.33 10.03 -26.23
C GLY A 343 -4.72 10.39 -24.88
N TRP A 344 -5.49 11.01 -23.97
CA TRP A 344 -5.11 11.28 -22.60
C TRP A 344 -5.50 10.10 -21.69
N ASP A 345 -4.57 9.74 -20.83
CA ASP A 345 -4.77 8.84 -19.70
C ASP A 345 -4.32 9.52 -18.39
N THR A 346 -4.61 8.88 -17.26
CA THR A 346 -4.28 9.45 -15.94
C THR A 346 -2.78 9.58 -15.73
N SER A 347 -1.95 8.70 -16.33
CA SER A 347 -0.49 8.77 -16.22
C SER A 347 0.07 9.99 -16.94
N LYS A 348 -0.35 10.22 -18.19
CA LYS A 348 0.03 11.41 -18.97
C LYS A 348 -0.42 12.70 -18.27
N LEU A 349 -1.63 12.69 -17.68
CA LEU A 349 -2.13 13.84 -16.96
C LEU A 349 -1.30 14.16 -15.72
N VAL A 350 -0.89 13.13 -14.96
CA VAL A 350 -0.02 13.32 -13.79
C VAL A 350 1.36 13.84 -14.24
N ASP A 351 1.93 13.31 -15.32
CA ASP A 351 3.19 13.83 -15.89
C ASP A 351 3.07 15.31 -16.27
N HIS A 352 1.98 15.67 -16.91
CA HIS A 352 1.70 17.05 -17.28
C HIS A 352 1.60 17.96 -16.05
N LEU A 353 0.85 17.55 -15.01
CA LEU A 353 0.75 18.26 -13.74
C LEU A 353 2.12 18.46 -13.08
N LEU A 354 2.96 17.42 -13.05
CA LEU A 354 4.32 17.48 -12.51
C LEU A 354 5.23 18.42 -13.27
N ALA A 355 4.98 18.63 -14.57
CA ALA A 355 5.77 19.52 -15.42
C ALA A 355 5.37 21.00 -15.22
N ILE A 356 4.07 21.27 -15.01
CA ILE A 356 3.55 22.65 -15.01
C ILE A 356 3.34 23.24 -13.61
N VAL A 357 3.08 22.41 -12.57
CA VAL A 357 2.94 22.89 -11.20
C VAL A 357 4.34 23.20 -10.65
N PRO A 358 4.69 24.48 -10.41
CA PRO A 358 6.03 24.83 -9.97
C PRO A 358 6.30 24.31 -8.56
N GLU A 359 7.51 23.88 -8.28
CA GLU A 359 7.93 23.39 -6.95
C GLU A 359 7.83 24.50 -5.90
N ILE A 360 8.28 25.70 -6.26
CA ILE A 360 8.21 26.90 -5.43
C ILE A 360 7.38 27.93 -6.18
N PRO A 361 6.31 28.47 -5.58
CA PRO A 361 5.58 29.57 -6.21
C PRO A 361 6.53 30.77 -6.24
N GLY A 362 7.04 31.12 -7.41
CA GLY A 362 7.87 32.28 -7.63
C GLY A 362 7.20 33.19 -8.64
N THR A 363 6.69 34.33 -8.21
CA THR A 363 6.77 35.53 -9.05
C THR A 363 8.22 35.96 -9.00
N LEU A 364 8.95 35.81 -10.10
CA LEU A 364 10.19 36.58 -10.28
C LEU A 364 9.82 38.06 -10.01
N PRO A 365 10.58 38.75 -9.13
CA PRO A 365 10.40 40.19 -8.98
C PRO A 365 10.32 40.82 -10.36
N GLU A 366 9.41 41.81 -10.55
CA GLU A 366 9.19 42.42 -11.86
C GLU A 366 10.47 42.95 -12.49
N ASP A 367 11.45 43.31 -11.67
CA ASP A 367 12.76 43.83 -12.07
C ASP A 367 13.69 42.77 -12.69
N LEU A 368 13.33 41.46 -12.67
CA LEU A 368 14.07 40.38 -13.29
C LEU A 368 13.38 39.73 -14.50
N LYS A 369 12.26 40.31 -14.95
CA LYS A 369 11.66 39.99 -16.25
C LYS A 369 12.40 40.74 -17.33
N VAL A 370 13.41 40.09 -17.92
CA VAL A 370 14.09 40.56 -19.15
C VAL A 370 13.30 40.09 -20.35
#